data_db95e5d191cc65860c2868cbff9c3344
#
_entry.id   db95e5d191cc65860c2868cbff9c3344
#
_cell.length_a   1.000
_cell.length_b   1.000
_cell.length_c   1.000
_cell.angle_alpha   90.00
_cell.angle_beta   90.00
_cell.angle_gamma   90.00
#
_symmetry.space_group_name_H-M   'P 1'
#
loop_
_entity.id
_entity.type
_entity.pdbx_description
1 polymer ?
#
loop_
_entity_poly.entity_id
_entity_poly.type
_entity_poly.pdbx_seq_one_letter_code
_entity_poly.pdbx_strand_id
1 'polypeptide(L)'
;DGNLDLNTEQKRLVEETYKYFIRSGAQLNSTSMRELTEINQELSSLSVQFDQNLLKETNEGFHLLIEEEKQLEGLPSDFKDQAAKLAESEGHPGKWMFKPTRVSMYPFLTYSTQRDLREKLYNSYIKRGDNDNERDNKNLAIKMVDLRTQRANLLGYETHADFVLENTMAKSTSRVKDLLDQVWEPGLARAKKEAEDMQELIQQEGGNFKLAAWDWWHYSEKIRQLKYDFSEEEIKPYFSETKVLQGAFD
;
A
#
# COMPACT_ATOMS: atom_id res chain seq x y z
N ASP A 1 25.96 33.71 -19.95
CA ASP A 1 26.80 34.14 -18.81
C ASP A 1 26.64 35.65 -18.60
N GLY A 2 25.43 36.15 -18.34
CA GLY A 2 25.16 37.47 -17.87
C GLY A 2 25.05 37.49 -16.36
N ASN A 3 25.72 38.43 -15.72
CA ASN A 3 25.60 38.66 -14.28
C ASN A 3 24.19 39.24 -14.04
N LEU A 4 23.18 38.36 -13.95
CA LEU A 4 21.80 38.74 -13.69
C LEU A 4 21.66 39.06 -12.21
N ASP A 5 21.20 40.26 -11.87
CA ASP A 5 20.87 40.62 -10.49
C ASP A 5 19.56 39.95 -10.08
N LEU A 6 19.66 38.69 -9.67
CA LEU A 6 18.55 37.83 -9.30
C LEU A 6 18.30 37.89 -7.78
N ASN A 7 17.05 38.03 -7.38
CA ASN A 7 16.66 37.85 -5.99
C ASN A 7 16.72 36.36 -5.59
N THR A 8 16.50 36.06 -4.30
CA THR A 8 16.63 34.70 -3.75
C THR A 8 15.71 33.69 -4.43
N GLU A 9 14.46 34.07 -4.71
CA GLU A 9 13.48 33.20 -5.38
C GLU A 9 13.87 32.92 -6.83
N GLN A 10 14.32 33.94 -7.55
CA GLN A 10 14.77 33.81 -8.94
C GLN A 10 16.02 32.93 -9.03
N LYS A 11 17.00 33.08 -8.10
CA LYS A 11 18.15 32.19 -8.02
C LYS A 11 17.72 30.74 -7.80
N ARG A 12 16.82 30.52 -6.86
CA ARG A 12 16.28 29.18 -6.57
C ARG A 12 15.57 28.59 -7.78
N LEU A 13 14.75 29.38 -8.48
CA LEU A 13 14.05 28.92 -9.69
C LEU A 13 15.03 28.47 -10.77
N VAL A 14 16.09 29.26 -11.00
CA VAL A 14 17.13 28.91 -11.98
C VAL A 14 17.84 27.62 -11.59
N GLU A 15 18.24 27.48 -10.33
CA GLU A 15 18.89 26.27 -9.82
C GLU A 15 18.02 25.01 -9.99
N GLU A 16 16.75 25.08 -9.59
CA GLU A 16 15.83 23.95 -9.72
C GLU A 16 15.53 23.61 -11.19
N THR A 17 15.35 24.63 -12.02
CA THR A 17 15.14 24.44 -13.47
C THR A 17 16.37 23.81 -14.12
N TYR A 18 17.56 24.29 -13.79
CA TYR A 18 18.81 23.72 -14.30
C TYR A 18 18.98 22.26 -13.88
N LYS A 19 18.75 21.95 -12.60
CA LYS A 19 18.79 20.55 -12.10
C LYS A 19 17.76 19.67 -12.83
N TYR A 20 16.56 20.18 -13.05
CA TYR A 20 15.53 19.44 -13.78
C TYR A 20 16.03 19.03 -15.18
N PHE A 21 16.63 19.95 -15.94
CA PHE A 21 17.16 19.65 -17.26
C PHE A 21 18.32 18.65 -17.22
N ILE A 22 19.26 18.81 -16.27
CA ILE A 22 20.37 17.84 -16.12
C ILE A 22 19.83 16.45 -15.81
N ARG A 23 18.93 16.35 -14.86
CA ARG A 23 18.31 15.09 -14.45
C ARG A 23 17.43 14.46 -15.52
N SER A 24 16.98 15.27 -16.48
CA SER A 24 16.31 14.81 -17.70
C SER A 24 17.28 14.40 -18.82
N GLY A 25 18.58 14.47 -18.57
CA GLY A 25 19.61 14.03 -19.51
C GLY A 25 20.18 15.11 -20.42
N ALA A 26 19.94 16.42 -20.17
CA ALA A 26 20.38 17.49 -21.05
C ALA A 26 21.90 17.57 -21.29
N GLN A 27 22.73 16.95 -20.43
CA GLN A 27 24.18 16.87 -20.58
C GLN A 27 24.67 15.59 -21.23
N LEU A 28 23.77 14.68 -21.58
CA LEU A 28 24.14 13.42 -22.26
C LEU A 28 24.47 13.69 -23.74
N ASN A 29 25.39 12.87 -24.26
CA ASN A 29 25.62 12.83 -25.70
C ASN A 29 24.42 12.19 -26.43
N SER A 30 24.38 12.29 -27.75
CA SER A 30 23.24 11.83 -28.58
C SER A 30 22.98 10.31 -28.46
N THR A 31 24.00 9.50 -28.18
CA THR A 31 23.85 8.05 -28.00
C THR A 31 23.19 7.75 -26.65
N SER A 32 23.73 8.29 -25.58
CA SER A 32 23.17 8.14 -24.22
C SER A 32 21.78 8.76 -24.07
N MET A 33 21.48 9.84 -24.82
CA MET A 33 20.13 10.42 -24.84
C MET A 33 19.10 9.47 -25.49
N ARG A 34 19.48 8.76 -26.55
CA ARG A 34 18.60 7.74 -27.15
C ARG A 34 18.35 6.58 -26.19
N GLU A 35 19.42 6.06 -25.57
CA GLU A 35 19.33 5.01 -24.57
C GLU A 35 18.42 5.43 -23.39
N LEU A 36 18.58 6.64 -22.88
CA LEU A 36 17.68 7.18 -21.84
C LEU A 36 16.22 7.23 -22.29
N THR A 37 15.98 7.60 -23.54
CA THR A 37 14.63 7.64 -24.12
C THR A 37 14.02 6.25 -24.19
N GLU A 38 14.77 5.25 -24.67
CA GLU A 38 14.33 3.85 -24.74
C GLU A 38 14.02 3.29 -23.34
N ILE A 39 14.92 3.50 -22.38
CA ILE A 39 14.70 3.09 -20.97
C ILE A 39 13.42 3.72 -20.39
N ASN A 40 13.21 5.00 -20.59
CA ASN A 40 12.02 5.70 -20.07
C ASN A 40 10.73 5.22 -20.73
N GLN A 41 10.74 4.95 -22.04
CA GLN A 41 9.59 4.38 -22.75
C GLN A 41 9.25 2.98 -22.23
N GLU A 42 10.26 2.14 -22.07
CA GLU A 42 10.08 0.79 -21.55
C GLU A 42 9.59 0.80 -20.10
N LEU A 43 10.16 1.63 -19.21
CA LEU A 43 9.69 1.81 -17.85
C LEU A 43 8.22 2.27 -17.79
N SER A 44 7.83 3.19 -18.66
CA SER A 44 6.44 3.64 -18.76
C SER A 44 5.50 2.51 -19.16
N SER A 45 5.87 1.73 -20.19
CA SER A 45 5.08 0.57 -20.65
C SER A 45 4.94 -0.49 -19.56
N LEU A 46 6.04 -0.85 -18.89
CA LEU A 46 6.03 -1.84 -17.81
C LEU A 46 5.21 -1.37 -16.61
N SER A 47 5.26 -0.07 -16.27
CA SER A 47 4.44 0.48 -15.19
C SER A 47 2.95 0.36 -15.49
N VAL A 48 2.54 0.71 -16.71
CA VAL A 48 1.14 0.56 -17.15
C VAL A 48 0.70 -0.92 -17.11
N GLN A 49 1.54 -1.82 -17.59
CA GLN A 49 1.24 -3.25 -17.55
C GLN A 49 1.14 -3.79 -16.12
N PHE A 50 2.04 -3.37 -15.24
CA PHE A 50 2.01 -3.73 -13.81
C PHE A 50 0.70 -3.30 -13.15
N ASP A 51 0.29 -2.06 -13.36
CA ASP A 51 -0.94 -1.51 -12.79
C ASP A 51 -2.19 -2.19 -13.37
N GLN A 52 -2.20 -2.47 -14.67
CA GLN A 52 -3.31 -3.18 -15.33
C GLN A 52 -3.45 -4.61 -14.83
N ASN A 53 -2.33 -5.34 -14.64
CA ASN A 53 -2.36 -6.68 -14.08
C ASN A 53 -2.94 -6.67 -12.67
N LEU A 54 -2.50 -5.73 -11.83
CA LEU A 54 -3.00 -5.59 -10.46
C LEU A 54 -4.50 -5.24 -10.42
N LEU A 55 -4.93 -4.34 -11.32
CA LEU A 55 -6.34 -3.95 -11.44
C LEU A 55 -7.22 -5.12 -11.88
N LYS A 56 -6.80 -5.86 -12.90
CA LYS A 56 -7.51 -7.06 -13.37
C LYS A 56 -7.57 -8.14 -12.31
N GLU A 57 -6.45 -8.41 -11.62
CA GLU A 57 -6.42 -9.38 -10.52
C GLU A 57 -7.41 -9.00 -9.41
N THR A 58 -7.48 -7.69 -9.08
CA THR A 58 -8.42 -7.18 -8.06
C THR A 58 -9.88 -7.30 -8.48
N ASN A 59 -10.20 -7.07 -9.76
CA ASN A 59 -11.57 -7.00 -10.24
C ASN A 59 -12.13 -8.33 -10.74
N GLU A 60 -11.28 -9.17 -11.32
CA GLU A 60 -11.66 -10.41 -12.01
C GLU A 60 -11.05 -11.67 -11.37
N GLY A 61 -10.13 -11.50 -10.39
CA GLY A 61 -9.49 -12.59 -9.69
C GLY A 61 -10.39 -13.23 -8.62
N PHE A 62 -9.75 -13.75 -7.57
CA PHE A 62 -10.47 -14.36 -6.45
C PHE A 62 -11.34 -13.34 -5.71
N HIS A 63 -12.63 -13.65 -5.55
CA HIS A 63 -13.53 -12.94 -4.65
C HIS A 63 -14.03 -13.89 -3.58
N LEU A 64 -14.09 -13.41 -2.32
CA LEU A 64 -14.69 -14.20 -1.25
C LEU A 64 -16.22 -14.08 -1.35
N LEU A 65 -16.86 -15.14 -1.82
CA LEU A 65 -18.31 -15.24 -1.87
C LEU A 65 -18.81 -16.07 -0.68
N ILE A 66 -19.69 -15.49 0.12
CA ILE A 66 -20.31 -16.10 1.30
C ILE A 66 -21.76 -16.40 0.98
N GLU A 67 -22.20 -17.63 1.27
CA GLU A 67 -23.54 -18.12 0.98
C GLU A 67 -24.43 -18.25 2.22
N GLU A 68 -23.82 -18.40 3.39
CA GLU A 68 -24.54 -18.64 4.65
C GLU A 68 -24.36 -17.45 5.60
N GLU A 69 -25.46 -16.87 6.06
CA GLU A 69 -25.48 -15.71 6.93
C GLU A 69 -24.65 -15.91 8.23
N LYS A 70 -24.62 -17.13 8.76
CA LYS A 70 -23.81 -17.44 9.96
C LYS A 70 -22.31 -17.18 9.77
N GLN A 71 -21.81 -17.19 8.53
CA GLN A 71 -20.41 -16.90 8.21
C GLN A 71 -20.08 -15.39 8.25
N LEU A 72 -21.09 -14.54 8.40
CA LEU A 72 -20.97 -13.08 8.54
C LEU A 72 -20.89 -12.65 10.00
N GLU A 73 -20.79 -13.59 10.92
CA GLU A 73 -20.71 -13.29 12.35
C GLU A 73 -19.55 -12.33 12.67
N GLY A 74 -19.86 -11.32 13.50
CA GLY A 74 -18.93 -10.26 13.88
C GLY A 74 -18.90 -9.07 12.93
N LEU A 75 -19.32 -9.21 11.67
CA LEU A 75 -19.29 -8.10 10.70
C LEU A 75 -20.37 -7.05 11.00
N PRO A 76 -20.06 -5.73 10.91
CA PRO A 76 -21.02 -4.65 11.03
C PRO A 76 -22.17 -4.74 10.00
N SER A 77 -23.37 -4.27 10.36
CA SER A 77 -24.56 -4.38 9.51
C SER A 77 -24.40 -3.65 8.16
N ASP A 78 -23.90 -2.42 8.19
CA ASP A 78 -23.66 -1.61 6.98
C ASP A 78 -22.63 -2.25 6.05
N PHE A 79 -21.64 -2.94 6.60
CA PHE A 79 -20.64 -3.67 5.81
C PHE A 79 -21.23 -4.94 5.16
N LYS A 80 -22.14 -5.65 5.86
CA LYS A 80 -22.91 -6.75 5.29
C LYS A 80 -23.81 -6.27 4.15
N ASP A 81 -24.50 -5.15 4.31
CA ASP A 81 -25.37 -4.57 3.29
C ASP A 81 -24.60 -4.18 2.02
N GLN A 82 -23.40 -3.62 2.18
CA GLN A 82 -22.52 -3.31 1.05
C GLN A 82 -22.07 -4.58 0.31
N ALA A 83 -21.70 -5.63 1.06
CA ALA A 83 -21.30 -6.91 0.48
C ALA A 83 -22.44 -7.62 -0.26
N ALA A 84 -23.68 -7.51 0.24
CA ALA A 84 -24.88 -8.04 -0.41
C ALA A 84 -25.15 -7.30 -1.74
N LYS A 85 -25.12 -5.96 -1.73
CA LYS A 85 -25.29 -5.14 -2.95
C LYS A 85 -24.23 -5.45 -4.00
N LEU A 86 -22.99 -5.63 -3.57
CA LEU A 86 -21.90 -6.01 -4.48
C LEU A 86 -22.14 -7.39 -5.08
N ALA A 87 -22.53 -8.38 -4.27
CA ALA A 87 -22.82 -9.72 -4.75
C ALA A 87 -23.99 -9.71 -5.76
N GLU A 88 -25.05 -8.95 -5.50
CA GLU A 88 -26.19 -8.79 -6.42
C GLU A 88 -25.76 -8.17 -7.75
N SER A 89 -24.94 -7.11 -7.73
CA SER A 89 -24.41 -6.45 -8.94
C SER A 89 -23.51 -7.34 -9.78
N GLU A 90 -22.87 -8.33 -9.16
CA GLU A 90 -22.00 -9.33 -9.81
C GLU A 90 -22.74 -10.63 -10.16
N GLY A 91 -24.08 -10.63 -10.07
CA GLY A 91 -24.92 -11.78 -10.48
C GLY A 91 -25.09 -12.88 -9.43
N HIS A 92 -24.84 -12.58 -8.16
CA HIS A 92 -24.97 -13.51 -7.02
C HIS A 92 -26.01 -13.02 -5.99
N PRO A 93 -27.29 -12.87 -6.36
CA PRO A 93 -28.33 -12.39 -5.45
C PRO A 93 -28.48 -13.32 -4.22
N GLY A 94 -28.70 -12.74 -3.04
CA GLY A 94 -28.87 -13.49 -1.80
C GLY A 94 -27.56 -13.98 -1.17
N LYS A 95 -26.41 -13.56 -1.69
CA LYS A 95 -25.07 -13.85 -1.16
C LYS A 95 -24.34 -12.56 -0.78
N TRP A 96 -23.13 -12.69 -0.22
CA TRP A 96 -22.26 -11.58 0.16
C TRP A 96 -20.90 -11.74 -0.49
N MET A 97 -20.40 -10.68 -1.12
CA MET A 97 -19.13 -10.69 -1.83
C MET A 97 -18.13 -9.69 -1.23
N PHE A 98 -16.90 -10.17 -1.03
CA PHE A 98 -15.79 -9.35 -0.55
C PHE A 98 -14.62 -9.45 -1.53
N LYS A 99 -14.27 -8.32 -2.16
CA LYS A 99 -13.13 -8.21 -3.08
C LYS A 99 -11.83 -7.97 -2.31
N PRO A 100 -10.65 -8.36 -2.85
CA PRO A 100 -9.36 -8.11 -2.22
C PRO A 100 -8.92 -6.65 -2.36
N THR A 101 -9.70 -5.74 -1.79
CA THR A 101 -9.42 -4.31 -1.69
C THR A 101 -9.22 -3.90 -0.24
N ARG A 102 -8.56 -2.76 0.02
CA ARG A 102 -8.36 -2.28 1.40
C ARG A 102 -9.67 -2.04 2.14
N VAL A 103 -10.64 -1.44 1.46
CA VAL A 103 -11.95 -1.10 2.05
C VAL A 103 -12.78 -2.34 2.38
N SER A 104 -12.54 -3.45 1.71
CA SER A 104 -13.21 -4.73 1.96
C SER A 104 -12.42 -5.60 2.94
N MET A 105 -11.11 -5.74 2.73
CA MET A 105 -10.26 -6.63 3.51
C MET A 105 -10.09 -6.17 4.97
N TYR A 106 -9.74 -4.91 5.23
CA TYR A 106 -9.45 -4.49 6.60
C TYR A 106 -10.65 -4.63 7.55
N PRO A 107 -11.87 -4.16 7.22
CA PRO A 107 -13.01 -4.41 8.09
C PRO A 107 -13.32 -5.90 8.26
N PHE A 108 -13.18 -6.70 7.19
CA PHE A 108 -13.39 -8.14 7.27
C PHE A 108 -12.39 -8.80 8.24
N LEU A 109 -11.09 -8.50 8.11
CA LEU A 109 -10.06 -9.03 9.01
C LEU A 109 -10.22 -8.54 10.45
N THR A 110 -10.76 -7.35 10.65
CA THR A 110 -10.97 -6.77 11.97
C THR A 110 -12.13 -7.45 12.69
N TYR A 111 -13.27 -7.57 12.01
CA TYR A 111 -14.53 -7.91 12.68
C TYR A 111 -14.98 -9.37 12.50
N SER A 112 -14.66 -10.02 11.37
CA SER A 112 -15.11 -11.40 11.13
C SER A 112 -14.56 -12.38 12.18
N THR A 113 -15.45 -13.20 12.78
CA THR A 113 -15.06 -14.30 13.67
C THR A 113 -14.52 -15.52 12.91
N GLN A 114 -14.77 -15.60 11.60
CA GLN A 114 -14.42 -16.74 10.75
C GLN A 114 -12.95 -16.69 10.32
N ARG A 115 -12.08 -17.36 11.06
CA ARG A 115 -10.62 -17.32 10.88
C ARG A 115 -10.17 -17.78 9.49
N ASP A 116 -10.76 -18.87 8.97
CA ASP A 116 -10.45 -19.42 7.66
C ASP A 116 -10.84 -18.48 6.50
N LEU A 117 -11.92 -17.71 6.68
CA LEU A 117 -12.32 -16.71 5.72
C LEU A 117 -11.43 -15.47 5.77
N ARG A 118 -10.95 -15.07 6.96
CA ARG A 118 -9.91 -14.03 7.09
C ARG A 118 -8.64 -14.45 6.35
N GLU A 119 -8.17 -15.69 6.53
CA GLU A 119 -7.00 -16.22 5.83
C GLU A 119 -7.17 -16.17 4.31
N LYS A 120 -8.31 -16.63 3.79
CA LYS A 120 -8.59 -16.64 2.34
C LYS A 120 -8.56 -15.22 1.75
N LEU A 121 -9.25 -14.28 2.38
CA LEU A 121 -9.31 -12.90 1.90
C LEU A 121 -7.95 -12.19 2.02
N TYR A 122 -7.22 -12.40 3.12
CA TYR A 122 -5.87 -11.88 3.30
C TYR A 122 -4.91 -12.39 2.22
N ASN A 123 -4.88 -13.70 2.01
CA ASN A 123 -4.01 -14.30 1.00
C ASN A 123 -4.35 -13.84 -0.42
N SER A 124 -5.62 -13.69 -0.73
CA SER A 124 -6.02 -13.15 -2.04
C SER A 124 -5.55 -11.71 -2.25
N TYR A 125 -5.52 -10.91 -1.19
CA TYR A 125 -5.03 -9.54 -1.25
C TYR A 125 -3.52 -9.44 -1.43
N ILE A 126 -2.73 -10.16 -0.62
CA ILE A 126 -1.26 -10.05 -0.65
C ILE A 126 -0.64 -10.71 -1.87
N LYS A 127 -1.33 -11.69 -2.47
CA LYS A 127 -0.85 -12.42 -3.65
C LYS A 127 -1.25 -11.80 -4.99
N ARG A 128 -1.90 -10.65 -4.99
CA ARG A 128 -2.24 -9.99 -6.27
C ARG A 128 -0.98 -9.69 -7.08
N GLY A 129 -0.95 -10.16 -8.31
CA GLY A 129 0.22 -10.06 -9.18
C GLY A 129 1.35 -11.04 -8.83
N ASP A 130 1.08 -12.06 -8.01
CA ASP A 130 2.02 -13.12 -7.60
C ASP A 130 1.32 -14.49 -7.55
N ASN A 131 0.63 -14.85 -8.64
CA ASN A 131 -0.15 -16.08 -8.75
C ASN A 131 0.31 -17.00 -9.88
N ASP A 132 1.49 -16.79 -10.46
CA ASP A 132 2.06 -17.58 -11.57
C ASP A 132 1.10 -17.73 -12.78
N ASN A 133 0.30 -16.68 -13.03
CA ASN A 133 -0.65 -16.60 -14.14
C ASN A 133 -0.28 -15.46 -15.11
N GLU A 134 -1.15 -15.17 -16.09
CA GLU A 134 -0.92 -14.12 -17.10
C GLU A 134 -0.89 -12.70 -16.52
N ARG A 135 -1.26 -12.53 -15.24
CA ARG A 135 -1.26 -11.26 -14.50
C ARG A 135 -0.11 -11.16 -13.50
N ASP A 136 0.85 -12.09 -13.57
CA ASP A 136 1.99 -12.11 -12.67
C ASP A 136 2.94 -10.94 -12.93
N ASN A 137 3.30 -10.22 -11.88
CA ASN A 137 4.12 -9.02 -11.94
C ASN A 137 5.58 -9.22 -11.53
N LYS A 138 5.99 -10.44 -11.11
CA LYS A 138 7.36 -10.70 -10.62
C LYS A 138 8.42 -10.31 -11.64
N ASN A 139 8.26 -10.80 -12.86
CA ASN A 139 9.22 -10.51 -13.94
C ASN A 139 9.21 -9.04 -14.36
N LEU A 140 8.01 -8.39 -14.33
CA LEU A 140 7.91 -6.96 -14.60
C LEU A 140 8.66 -6.14 -13.53
N ALA A 141 8.49 -6.49 -12.25
CA ALA A 141 9.17 -5.83 -11.13
C ALA A 141 10.71 -5.96 -11.26
N ILE A 142 11.23 -7.15 -11.57
CA ILE A 142 12.67 -7.37 -11.77
C ILE A 142 13.18 -6.50 -12.91
N LYS A 143 12.49 -6.49 -14.05
CA LYS A 143 12.89 -5.70 -15.22
C LYS A 143 12.84 -4.19 -14.94
N MET A 144 11.81 -3.72 -14.22
CA MET A 144 11.72 -2.31 -13.82
C MET A 144 12.85 -1.90 -12.87
N VAL A 145 13.28 -2.78 -11.95
CA VAL A 145 14.42 -2.50 -11.06
C VAL A 145 15.71 -2.38 -11.86
N ASP A 146 15.93 -3.29 -12.80
CA ASP A 146 17.11 -3.26 -13.67
C ASP A 146 17.17 -1.98 -14.52
N LEU A 147 16.10 -1.65 -15.22
CA LEU A 147 16.00 -0.41 -16.02
C LEU A 147 16.16 0.87 -15.17
N ARG A 148 15.64 0.89 -13.94
CA ARG A 148 15.84 2.01 -13.01
C ARG A 148 17.31 2.16 -12.62
N THR A 149 18.03 1.05 -12.45
CA THR A 149 19.47 1.06 -12.18
C THR A 149 20.24 1.56 -13.39
N GLN A 150 19.95 1.04 -14.59
CA GLN A 150 20.58 1.50 -15.84
C GLN A 150 20.36 3.01 -16.04
N ARG A 151 19.14 3.50 -15.84
CA ARG A 151 18.81 4.94 -15.94
C ARG A 151 19.62 5.78 -14.95
N ALA A 152 19.73 5.34 -13.70
CA ALA A 152 20.50 6.06 -12.69
C ALA A 152 21.99 6.14 -13.07
N ASN A 153 22.57 5.02 -13.47
CA ASN A 153 23.98 4.96 -13.89
C ASN A 153 24.23 5.83 -15.13
N LEU A 154 23.34 5.80 -16.12
CA LEU A 154 23.44 6.62 -17.32
C LEU A 154 23.44 8.13 -17.01
N LEU A 155 22.70 8.52 -15.96
CA LEU A 155 22.63 9.90 -15.46
C LEU A 155 23.73 10.25 -14.44
N GLY A 156 24.69 9.33 -14.18
CA GLY A 156 25.84 9.55 -13.32
C GLY A 156 25.60 9.31 -11.83
N TYR A 157 24.50 8.62 -11.47
CA TYR A 157 24.22 8.21 -10.08
C TYR A 157 24.64 6.75 -9.86
N GLU A 158 25.11 6.44 -8.65
CA GLU A 158 25.51 5.09 -8.29
C GLU A 158 24.29 4.16 -8.19
N THR A 159 23.20 4.63 -7.61
CA THR A 159 21.96 3.86 -7.45
C THR A 159 20.73 4.67 -7.86
N HIS A 160 19.63 3.96 -8.12
CA HIS A 160 18.32 4.60 -8.34
C HIS A 160 17.86 5.40 -7.11
N ALA A 161 18.20 4.95 -5.90
CA ALA A 161 17.86 5.66 -4.67
C ALA A 161 18.60 7.00 -4.59
N ASP A 162 19.87 7.07 -4.96
CA ASP A 162 20.63 8.33 -5.00
C ASP A 162 20.01 9.30 -5.99
N PHE A 163 19.64 8.82 -7.20
CA PHE A 163 18.93 9.63 -8.18
C PHE A 163 17.61 10.19 -7.63
N VAL A 164 16.80 9.39 -6.95
CA VAL A 164 15.49 9.85 -6.43
C VAL A 164 15.66 10.81 -5.26
N LEU A 165 16.56 10.49 -4.33
CA LEU A 165 16.70 11.22 -3.06
C LEU A 165 17.37 12.58 -3.17
N GLU A 166 18.14 12.85 -4.22
CA GLU A 166 18.86 14.12 -4.39
C GLU A 166 17.95 15.34 -4.24
N ASN A 167 16.72 15.29 -4.77
CA ASN A 167 15.75 16.38 -4.73
C ASN A 167 14.71 16.26 -3.61
N THR A 168 14.87 15.33 -2.66
CA THR A 168 14.01 15.19 -1.50
C THR A 168 14.60 15.85 -0.26
N MET A 169 13.84 15.92 0.84
CA MET A 169 14.32 16.42 2.12
C MET A 169 15.48 15.58 2.68
N ALA A 170 15.48 14.29 2.46
CA ALA A 170 16.50 13.36 2.94
C ALA A 170 17.86 13.55 2.28
N LYS A 171 17.90 13.90 0.99
CA LYS A 171 19.09 14.17 0.18
C LYS A 171 20.01 12.97 -0.07
N SER A 172 20.05 11.98 0.80
CA SER A 172 20.95 10.82 0.67
C SER A 172 20.35 9.55 1.24
N THR A 173 20.80 8.43 0.73
CA THR A 173 20.44 7.08 1.18
C THR A 173 20.85 6.84 2.63
N SER A 174 22.00 7.36 3.08
CA SER A 174 22.45 7.25 4.47
C SER A 174 21.49 7.90 5.45
N ARG A 175 21.03 9.13 5.18
CA ARG A 175 20.05 9.82 6.05
C ARG A 175 18.72 9.09 6.16
N VAL A 176 18.26 8.50 5.04
CA VAL A 176 17.04 7.66 5.06
C VAL A 176 17.25 6.45 5.95
N LYS A 177 18.39 5.75 5.78
CA LYS A 177 18.73 4.58 6.58
C LYS A 177 18.85 4.90 8.06
N ASP A 178 19.57 5.98 8.39
CA ASP A 178 19.74 6.43 9.78
C ASP A 178 18.40 6.70 10.47
N LEU A 179 17.44 7.32 9.77
CA LEU A 179 16.09 7.54 10.30
C LEU A 179 15.32 6.23 10.47
N LEU A 180 15.39 5.35 9.47
CA LEU A 180 14.71 4.05 9.52
C LEU A 180 15.25 3.18 10.64
N ASP A 181 16.57 3.13 10.83
CA ASP A 181 17.21 2.35 11.90
C ASP A 181 16.81 2.86 13.30
N GLN A 182 16.70 4.19 13.48
CA GLN A 182 16.22 4.79 14.74
C GLN A 182 14.77 4.42 15.07
N VAL A 183 13.91 4.23 14.07
CA VAL A 183 12.50 3.88 14.25
C VAL A 183 12.31 2.35 14.32
N TRP A 184 13.14 1.60 13.61
CA TRP A 184 12.99 0.15 13.46
C TRP A 184 13.16 -0.60 14.77
N GLU A 185 14.22 -0.34 15.52
CA GLU A 185 14.48 -1.08 16.75
C GLU A 185 13.35 -0.96 17.80
N PRO A 186 12.92 0.27 18.19
CA PRO A 186 11.82 0.40 19.13
C PRO A 186 10.49 -0.07 18.55
N GLY A 187 10.26 0.12 17.24
CA GLY A 187 9.06 -0.34 16.55
C GLY A 187 8.95 -1.86 16.54
N LEU A 188 10.05 -2.56 16.24
CA LEU A 188 10.09 -4.03 16.24
C LEU A 188 9.90 -4.61 17.66
N ALA A 189 10.52 -4.00 18.66
CA ALA A 189 10.35 -4.39 20.05
C ALA A 189 8.87 -4.26 20.49
N ARG A 190 8.23 -3.16 20.11
CA ARG A 190 6.81 -2.93 20.38
C ARG A 190 5.90 -3.94 19.65
N ALA A 191 6.13 -4.17 18.36
CA ALA A 191 5.36 -5.14 17.57
C ALA A 191 5.46 -6.57 18.11
N LYS A 192 6.64 -6.98 18.60
CA LYS A 192 6.82 -8.27 19.27
C LYS A 192 5.98 -8.38 20.54
N LYS A 193 5.98 -7.32 21.37
CA LYS A 193 5.16 -7.29 22.60
C LYS A 193 3.66 -7.34 22.28
N GLU A 194 3.23 -6.63 21.25
CA GLU A 194 1.82 -6.68 20.80
C GLU A 194 1.44 -8.07 20.28
N ALA A 195 2.35 -8.74 19.56
CA ALA A 195 2.13 -10.12 19.12
C ALA A 195 2.02 -11.11 20.31
N GLU A 196 2.82 -10.92 21.37
CA GLU A 196 2.72 -11.70 22.61
C GLU A 196 1.37 -11.47 23.31
N ASP A 197 0.95 -10.21 23.48
CA ASP A 197 -0.35 -9.87 24.08
C ASP A 197 -1.51 -10.52 23.30
N MET A 198 -1.46 -10.50 21.96
CA MET A 198 -2.46 -11.15 21.11
C MET A 198 -2.43 -12.69 21.24
N GLN A 199 -1.25 -13.28 21.32
CA GLN A 199 -1.10 -14.74 21.50
C GLN A 199 -1.64 -15.19 22.86
N GLU A 200 -1.43 -14.39 23.91
CA GLU A 200 -1.99 -14.65 25.22
C GLU A 200 -3.54 -14.58 25.19
N LEU A 201 -4.11 -13.60 24.49
CA LEU A 201 -5.57 -13.51 24.33
C LEU A 201 -6.14 -14.70 23.57
N ILE A 202 -5.47 -15.18 22.50
CA ILE A 202 -5.86 -16.41 21.78
C ILE A 202 -5.96 -17.59 22.73
N GLN A 203 -4.96 -17.77 23.62
CA GLN A 203 -4.94 -18.87 24.59
C GLN A 203 -6.04 -18.75 25.65
N GLN A 204 -6.29 -17.53 26.14
CA GLN A 204 -7.37 -17.25 27.10
C GLN A 204 -8.76 -17.54 26.51
N GLU A 205 -8.95 -17.31 25.22
CA GLU A 205 -10.18 -17.67 24.50
C GLU A 205 -10.26 -19.18 24.14
N GLY A 206 -9.29 -19.98 24.54
CA GLY A 206 -9.22 -21.42 24.26
C GLY A 206 -8.69 -21.78 22.88
N GLY A 207 -8.14 -20.80 22.15
CA GLY A 207 -7.49 -21.03 20.86
C GLY A 207 -6.15 -21.77 21.00
N ASN A 208 -5.91 -22.77 20.16
CA ASN A 208 -4.69 -23.59 20.18
C ASN A 208 -3.82 -23.36 18.92
N PHE A 209 -3.96 -22.20 18.29
CA PHE A 209 -3.21 -21.84 17.09
C PHE A 209 -2.22 -20.71 17.36
N LYS A 210 -1.21 -20.61 16.51
CA LYS A 210 -0.24 -19.51 16.52
C LYS A 210 -0.82 -18.31 15.78
N LEU A 211 -0.62 -17.12 16.34
CA LEU A 211 -0.98 -15.85 15.69
C LEU A 211 -0.38 -15.81 14.28
N ALA A 212 -1.22 -15.57 13.28
CA ALA A 212 -0.85 -15.40 11.89
C ALA A 212 -1.16 -13.98 11.40
N ALA A 213 -0.68 -13.63 10.21
CA ALA A 213 -0.85 -12.29 9.66
C ALA A 213 -2.33 -11.88 9.51
N TRP A 214 -3.20 -12.80 9.13
CA TRP A 214 -4.66 -12.57 9.01
C TRP A 214 -5.41 -12.49 10.34
N ASP A 215 -4.74 -12.79 11.46
CA ASP A 215 -5.30 -12.67 12.80
C ASP A 215 -4.98 -11.31 13.45
N TRP A 216 -3.98 -10.58 12.93
CA TRP A 216 -3.44 -9.37 13.54
C TRP A 216 -4.51 -8.31 13.79
N TRP A 217 -5.30 -7.94 12.77
CA TRP A 217 -6.34 -6.91 12.91
C TRP A 217 -7.44 -7.33 13.87
N HIS A 218 -7.86 -8.61 13.83
CA HIS A 218 -8.88 -9.15 14.70
C HIS A 218 -8.49 -9.07 16.18
N TYR A 219 -7.31 -9.56 16.52
CA TYR A 219 -6.85 -9.56 17.90
C TYR A 219 -6.35 -8.18 18.38
N SER A 220 -5.82 -7.35 17.51
CA SER A 220 -5.53 -5.95 17.82
C SER A 220 -6.79 -5.19 18.23
N GLU A 221 -7.89 -5.38 17.50
CA GLU A 221 -9.18 -4.76 17.82
C GLU A 221 -9.73 -5.25 19.16
N LYS A 222 -9.69 -6.56 19.41
CA LYS A 222 -10.10 -7.13 20.71
C LYS A 222 -9.29 -6.55 21.86
N ILE A 223 -7.96 -6.48 21.73
CA ILE A 223 -7.09 -5.86 22.74
C ILE A 223 -7.42 -4.38 22.93
N ARG A 224 -7.68 -3.65 21.83
CA ARG A 224 -8.07 -2.24 21.88
C ARG A 224 -9.36 -2.06 22.69
N GLN A 225 -10.38 -2.87 22.42
CA GLN A 225 -11.63 -2.86 23.16
C GLN A 225 -11.44 -3.18 24.65
N LEU A 226 -10.65 -4.21 24.95
CA LEU A 226 -10.35 -4.59 26.33
C LEU A 226 -9.59 -3.51 27.12
N LYS A 227 -8.65 -2.80 26.46
CA LYS A 227 -7.80 -1.80 27.12
C LYS A 227 -8.45 -0.43 27.24
N TYR A 228 -9.29 -0.04 26.29
CA TYR A 228 -9.76 1.34 26.16
C TYR A 228 -11.28 1.48 26.24
N ASP A 229 -12.03 0.38 26.31
CA ASP A 229 -13.52 0.38 26.31
C ASP A 229 -14.09 1.29 25.21
N PHE A 230 -13.57 1.14 23.98
CA PHE A 230 -13.80 2.05 22.88
C PHE A 230 -14.22 1.27 21.62
N SER A 231 -15.33 1.67 21.01
CA SER A 231 -15.85 1.13 19.75
C SER A 231 -15.88 2.20 18.65
N GLU A 232 -15.42 1.87 17.45
CA GLU A 232 -15.57 2.75 16.29
C GLU A 232 -17.04 2.99 15.92
N GLU A 233 -17.91 2.02 16.14
CA GLU A 233 -19.35 2.15 15.90
C GLU A 233 -19.97 3.29 16.73
N GLU A 234 -19.50 3.52 17.95
CA GLU A 234 -20.01 4.59 18.82
C GLU A 234 -19.63 5.99 18.33
N ILE A 235 -18.49 6.15 17.71
CA ILE A 235 -18.02 7.45 17.22
C ILE A 235 -18.40 7.74 15.77
N LYS A 236 -18.65 6.71 14.97
CA LYS A 236 -19.00 6.82 13.54
C LYS A 236 -20.11 7.83 13.25
N PRO A 237 -21.21 7.93 14.02
CA PRO A 237 -22.28 8.93 13.80
C PRO A 237 -21.83 10.39 13.92
N TYR A 238 -20.70 10.66 14.62
CA TYR A 238 -20.16 12.01 14.78
C TYR A 238 -19.35 12.47 13.56
N PHE A 239 -18.92 11.55 12.72
CA PHE A 239 -18.10 11.81 11.52
C PHE A 239 -18.96 11.72 10.25
N SER A 240 -20.01 12.57 10.15
CA SER A 240 -20.72 12.68 8.87
C SER A 240 -19.82 13.31 7.80
N GLU A 241 -19.92 12.86 6.56
CA GLU A 241 -19.13 13.36 5.43
C GLU A 241 -19.14 14.89 5.35
N THR A 242 -20.32 15.49 5.45
CA THR A 242 -20.50 16.96 5.41
C THR A 242 -19.71 17.66 6.51
N LYS A 243 -19.77 17.15 7.76
CA LYS A 243 -19.04 17.76 8.90
C LYS A 243 -17.53 17.57 8.77
N VAL A 244 -17.08 16.41 8.30
CA VAL A 244 -15.66 16.13 8.11
C VAL A 244 -15.09 17.02 7.00
N LEU A 245 -15.80 17.16 5.87
CA LEU A 245 -15.37 18.05 4.78
C LEU A 245 -15.33 19.51 5.24
N GLN A 246 -16.36 20.00 5.94
CA GLN A 246 -16.37 21.35 6.47
C GLN A 246 -15.20 21.59 7.43
N GLY A 247 -14.98 20.71 8.40
CA GLY A 247 -13.88 20.85 9.38
C GLY A 247 -12.48 20.67 8.79
N ALA A 248 -12.36 20.14 7.58
CA ALA A 248 -11.07 20.06 6.88
C ALA A 248 -10.71 21.38 6.16
N PHE A 249 -11.70 22.25 5.90
CA PHE A 249 -11.51 23.55 5.25
C PHE A 249 -11.58 24.75 6.22
N ASP A 250 -12.05 24.55 7.44
CA ASP A 250 -12.05 25.55 8.52
C ASP A 250 -10.68 25.58 9.24
#